data_44df0f58f5477acc7a08185887fe300a
#
_entry.id   44df0f58f5477acc7a08185887fe300a
#
_cell.length_a   1.000
_cell.length_b   1.000
_cell.length_c   1.000
_cell.angle_alpha   90.00
_cell.angle_beta   90.00
_cell.angle_gamma   90.00
#
_symmetry.space_group_name_H-M   'P 1'
#
loop_
_entity.id
_entity.type
_entity.pdbx_description
1 polymer ?
#
loop_
_entity_poly.entity_id
_entity_poly.type
_entity_poly.pdbx_seq_one_letter_code
_entity_poly.pdbx_strand_id
1 'polypeptide(L)'
;MKSVLITGGTIRLGAAIAARLRAEGWRVITSSHRPDAGADIVANLAEPMGAAKLYAAALQMLGGTPPDALVNNAALFTGDSAAIMAVNLKAPKKLTMMMAGREEGVGAVVNVLDAAAWARDSRDSRAESQAAPGYLDSKRALRDFTLSSAATFAATLRVNAVAPGPVMAPTDVHEQAGEMLLDRRPTAEDVAAAVSYLLGAAAVTGVIIPVDAGQHLVEG
;
A
#
# COMPACT_ATOMS: atom_id res chain seq x y z
N MET A 1 -1.21 10.05 20.93
CA MET A 1 -2.01 9.22 20.00
C MET A 1 -1.17 9.05 18.75
N LYS A 2 -0.91 7.81 18.30
CA LYS A 2 -0.16 7.56 17.07
C LYS A 2 -0.97 8.00 15.85
N SER A 3 -0.28 8.53 14.85
CA SER A 3 -0.86 9.04 13.60
C SER A 3 -0.44 8.19 12.38
N VAL A 4 -1.33 8.04 11.40
CA VAL A 4 -1.06 7.31 10.17
C VAL A 4 -1.61 8.05 8.96
N LEU A 5 -0.79 8.19 7.92
CA LEU A 5 -1.21 8.65 6.60
C LEU A 5 -1.52 7.44 5.71
N ILE A 6 -2.71 7.41 5.11
CA ILE A 6 -3.15 6.33 4.20
C ILE A 6 -3.44 6.91 2.83
N THR A 7 -2.68 6.52 1.82
CA THR A 7 -2.98 6.92 0.44
C THR A 7 -4.14 6.08 -0.13
N GLY A 8 -5.12 6.71 -0.79
CA GLY A 8 -6.31 6.02 -1.28
C GLY A 8 -7.17 5.43 -0.15
N GLY A 9 -7.26 6.14 0.99
CA GLY A 9 -7.86 5.64 2.24
C GLY A 9 -9.38 5.72 2.33
N THR A 10 -10.10 6.11 1.27
CA THR A 10 -11.54 6.40 1.36
C THR A 10 -12.45 5.32 0.78
N ILE A 11 -11.92 4.42 -0.03
CA ILE A 11 -12.71 3.37 -0.70
C ILE A 11 -12.03 2.01 -0.59
N ARG A 12 -12.82 0.94 -0.79
CA ARG A 12 -12.33 -0.44 -0.93
C ARG A 12 -11.37 -0.83 0.21
N LEU A 13 -10.21 -1.39 -0.13
CA LEU A 13 -9.19 -1.84 0.82
C LEU A 13 -8.68 -0.70 1.73
N GLY A 14 -8.43 0.48 1.16
CA GLY A 14 -7.99 1.65 1.93
C GLY A 14 -8.99 2.06 3.01
N ALA A 15 -10.29 1.98 2.72
CA ALA A 15 -11.35 2.28 3.69
C ALA A 15 -11.39 1.25 4.84
N ALA A 16 -11.21 -0.04 4.53
CA ALA A 16 -11.13 -1.08 5.55
C ALA A 16 -9.90 -0.90 6.47
N ILE A 17 -8.74 -0.60 5.90
CA ILE A 17 -7.52 -0.28 6.66
C ILE A 17 -7.76 0.95 7.56
N ALA A 18 -8.36 2.01 7.02
CA ALA A 18 -8.64 3.23 7.76
C ALA A 18 -9.62 2.97 8.93
N ALA A 19 -10.69 2.21 8.68
CA ALA A 19 -11.67 1.83 9.70
C ALA A 19 -11.02 1.02 10.83
N ARG A 20 -10.22 0.01 10.48
CA ARG A 20 -9.51 -0.83 11.44
C ARG A 20 -8.58 -0.01 12.32
N LEU A 21 -7.74 0.84 11.74
CA LEU A 21 -6.78 1.64 12.50
C LEU A 21 -7.48 2.70 13.36
N ARG A 22 -8.60 3.27 12.92
CA ARG A 22 -9.43 4.15 13.77
C ARG A 22 -9.97 3.41 14.99
N ALA A 23 -10.49 2.19 14.81
CA ALA A 23 -10.99 1.37 15.90
C ALA A 23 -9.89 1.01 16.91
N GLU A 24 -8.63 0.94 16.48
CA GLU A 24 -7.45 0.72 17.33
C GLU A 24 -6.87 2.02 17.93
N GLY A 25 -7.56 3.15 17.78
CA GLY A 25 -7.18 4.43 18.41
C GLY A 25 -6.12 5.23 17.65
N TRP A 26 -5.84 4.93 16.36
CA TRP A 26 -4.97 5.76 15.56
C TRP A 26 -5.66 7.05 15.09
N ARG A 27 -4.91 8.14 15.05
CA ARG A 27 -5.29 9.34 14.28
C ARG A 27 -5.02 9.05 12.80
N VAL A 28 -6.07 8.71 12.05
CA VAL A 28 -5.98 8.34 10.64
C VAL A 28 -6.21 9.57 9.77
N ILE A 29 -5.25 9.86 8.88
CA ILE A 29 -5.33 10.85 7.81
C ILE A 29 -5.43 10.10 6.49
N THR A 30 -6.49 10.33 5.74
CA THR A 30 -6.74 9.70 4.45
C THR A 30 -6.47 10.65 3.30
N SER A 31 -6.02 10.12 2.15
CA SER A 31 -5.97 10.90 0.92
C SER A 31 -6.72 10.24 -0.24
N SER A 32 -7.20 11.06 -1.17
CA SER A 32 -7.80 10.65 -2.44
C SER A 32 -7.42 11.65 -3.53
N HIS A 33 -7.44 11.19 -4.79
CA HIS A 33 -7.34 12.11 -5.94
C HIS A 33 -8.69 12.76 -6.28
N ARG A 34 -9.80 12.22 -5.76
CA ARG A 34 -11.17 12.71 -6.02
C ARG A 34 -11.61 13.67 -4.91
N PRO A 35 -12.02 14.90 -5.25
CA PRO A 35 -12.48 15.88 -4.27
C PRO A 35 -13.74 15.44 -3.49
N ASP A 36 -14.59 14.66 -4.15
CA ASP A 36 -15.88 14.16 -3.62
C ASP A 36 -15.78 12.89 -2.77
N ALA A 37 -14.57 12.37 -2.58
CA ALA A 37 -14.35 11.09 -1.89
C ALA A 37 -14.35 11.19 -0.36
N GLY A 38 -14.53 12.38 0.23
CA GLY A 38 -14.53 12.57 1.69
C GLY A 38 -13.17 12.29 2.34
N ALA A 39 -12.07 12.45 1.60
CA ALA A 39 -10.72 12.33 2.14
C ALA A 39 -10.32 13.59 2.92
N ASP A 40 -9.45 13.41 3.93
CA ASP A 40 -8.88 14.53 4.68
C ASP A 40 -7.99 15.41 3.80
N ILE A 41 -7.31 14.81 2.80
CA ILE A 41 -6.45 15.51 1.86
C ILE A 41 -6.75 15.06 0.43
N VAL A 42 -7.00 16.03 -0.46
CA VAL A 42 -7.11 15.78 -1.90
C VAL A 42 -5.75 15.94 -2.55
N ALA A 43 -5.21 14.88 -3.15
CA ALA A 43 -3.91 14.89 -3.82
C ALA A 43 -3.86 13.89 -4.98
N ASN A 44 -3.47 14.35 -6.16
CA ASN A 44 -3.25 13.48 -7.32
C ASN A 44 -1.80 12.99 -7.34
N LEU A 45 -1.59 11.72 -7.01
CA LEU A 45 -0.26 11.10 -6.97
C LEU A 45 0.38 10.84 -8.34
N ALA A 46 -0.39 10.97 -9.43
CA ALA A 46 0.15 10.93 -10.78
C ALA A 46 0.93 12.21 -11.15
N GLU A 47 0.65 13.31 -10.47
CA GLU A 47 1.34 14.59 -10.69
C GLU A 47 2.75 14.58 -10.09
N PRO A 48 3.75 15.26 -10.72
CA PRO A 48 5.13 15.30 -10.23
C PRO A 48 5.28 15.75 -8.78
N MET A 49 4.44 16.69 -8.33
CA MET A 49 4.45 17.22 -6.97
C MET A 49 3.38 16.63 -6.06
N GLY A 50 2.57 15.68 -6.53
CA GLY A 50 1.43 15.14 -5.79
C GLY A 50 1.82 14.55 -4.43
N ALA A 51 2.85 13.72 -4.39
CA ALA A 51 3.35 13.13 -3.15
C ALA A 51 3.90 14.20 -2.18
N ALA A 52 4.62 15.22 -2.68
CA ALA A 52 5.15 16.29 -1.85
C ALA A 52 4.05 17.17 -1.27
N LYS A 53 3.05 17.54 -2.07
CA LYS A 53 1.87 18.30 -1.61
C LYS A 53 1.09 17.50 -0.55
N LEU A 54 0.88 16.19 -0.78
CA LEU A 54 0.23 15.32 0.18
C LEU A 54 0.97 15.30 1.53
N TYR A 55 2.27 15.06 1.49
CA TYR A 55 3.07 14.98 2.71
C TYR A 55 3.11 16.32 3.48
N ALA A 56 3.27 17.43 2.78
CA ALA A 56 3.23 18.77 3.37
C ALA A 56 1.87 19.07 4.04
N ALA A 57 0.75 18.70 3.41
CA ALA A 57 -0.58 18.85 4.00
C ALA A 57 -0.74 17.96 5.25
N ALA A 58 -0.23 16.73 5.22
CA ALA A 58 -0.26 15.84 6.39
C ALA A 58 0.58 16.41 7.54
N LEU A 59 1.76 16.95 7.27
CA LEU A 59 2.58 17.66 8.29
C LEU A 59 1.80 18.83 8.90
N GLN A 60 1.16 19.65 8.07
CA GLN A 60 0.36 20.79 8.56
C GLN A 60 -0.77 20.33 9.49
N MET A 61 -1.49 19.26 9.14
CA MET A 61 -2.54 18.68 9.98
C MET A 61 -2.01 18.11 11.30
N LEU A 62 -0.74 17.72 11.34
CA LEU A 62 -0.06 17.17 12.52
C LEU A 62 0.79 18.21 13.28
N GLY A 63 0.63 19.50 12.98
CA GLY A 63 1.36 20.57 13.66
C GLY A 63 2.86 20.58 13.37
N GLY A 64 3.26 20.14 12.17
CA GLY A 64 4.65 20.06 11.74
C GLY A 64 5.37 18.74 12.06
N THR A 65 4.74 17.83 12.80
CA THR A 65 5.32 16.53 13.15
C THR A 65 5.06 15.50 12.03
N PRO A 66 6.05 14.71 11.61
CA PRO A 66 5.83 13.61 10.69
C PRO A 66 4.83 12.58 11.23
N PRO A 67 3.97 11.98 10.38
CA PRO A 67 3.10 10.89 10.84
C PRO A 67 3.94 9.73 11.39
N ASP A 68 3.45 9.03 12.40
CA ASP A 68 4.13 7.85 12.97
C ASP A 68 4.17 6.70 11.97
N ALA A 69 3.17 6.63 11.08
CA ALA A 69 3.07 5.59 10.08
C ALA A 69 2.56 6.09 8.72
N LEU A 70 2.91 5.34 7.67
CA LEU A 70 2.45 5.53 6.29
C LEU A 70 1.95 4.20 5.73
N VAL A 71 0.76 4.21 5.14
CA VAL A 71 0.26 3.08 4.33
C VAL A 71 0.16 3.54 2.87
N ASN A 72 1.03 3.03 2.02
CA ASN A 72 0.99 3.23 0.58
C ASN A 72 0.00 2.24 -0.05
N ASN A 73 -1.27 2.62 -0.08
CA ASN A 73 -2.36 1.77 -0.59
C ASN A 73 -2.88 2.25 -1.96
N ALA A 74 -2.81 3.55 -2.28
CA ALA A 74 -3.28 4.05 -3.57
C ALA A 74 -2.60 3.32 -4.75
N ALA A 75 -3.39 2.86 -5.71
CA ALA A 75 -2.90 2.20 -6.91
C ALA A 75 -3.82 2.47 -8.09
N LEU A 76 -3.25 2.47 -9.30
CA LEU A 76 -3.94 2.39 -10.57
C LEU A 76 -3.75 0.98 -11.13
N PHE A 77 -4.86 0.31 -11.42
CA PHE A 77 -4.89 -1.01 -12.07
C PHE A 77 -4.98 -0.89 -13.58
N THR A 78 -5.66 0.17 -14.05
CA THR A 78 -5.86 0.51 -15.46
C THR A 78 -5.33 1.91 -15.75
N GLY A 79 -5.11 2.22 -17.01
CA GLY A 79 -4.61 3.51 -17.46
C GLY A 79 -3.29 3.40 -18.24
N ASP A 80 -2.64 4.53 -18.47
CA ASP A 80 -1.35 4.54 -19.15
C ASP A 80 -0.20 4.14 -18.20
N SER A 81 0.84 3.51 -18.74
CA SER A 81 1.96 2.99 -17.96
C SER A 81 2.71 4.06 -17.17
N ALA A 82 2.77 5.30 -17.66
CA ALA A 82 3.47 6.39 -16.96
C ALA A 82 2.70 6.81 -15.71
N ALA A 83 1.38 6.91 -15.78
CA ALA A 83 0.51 7.20 -14.64
C ALA A 83 0.55 6.04 -13.62
N ILE A 84 0.49 4.79 -14.09
CA ILE A 84 0.62 3.61 -13.24
C ILE A 84 1.94 3.63 -12.47
N MET A 85 3.07 3.84 -13.15
CA MET A 85 4.38 3.94 -12.50
C MET A 85 4.47 5.14 -11.55
N ALA A 86 3.84 6.25 -11.87
CA ALA A 86 3.83 7.43 -10.99
C ALA A 86 3.10 7.14 -9.68
N VAL A 87 1.89 6.57 -9.74
CA VAL A 87 1.06 6.29 -8.56
C VAL A 87 1.56 5.09 -7.79
N ASN A 88 1.85 3.97 -8.48
CA ASN A 88 2.12 2.68 -7.81
C ASN A 88 3.55 2.56 -7.30
N LEU A 89 4.50 3.33 -7.85
CA LEU A 89 5.92 3.23 -7.48
C LEU A 89 6.53 4.56 -7.05
N LYS A 90 6.49 5.60 -7.92
CA LYS A 90 7.23 6.83 -7.66
C LYS A 90 6.69 7.58 -6.45
N ALA A 91 5.36 7.65 -6.28
CA ALA A 91 4.74 8.30 -5.13
C ALA A 91 5.04 7.56 -3.81
N PRO A 92 4.84 6.23 -3.67
CA PRO A 92 5.29 5.46 -2.51
C PRO A 92 6.77 5.66 -2.16
N LYS A 93 7.67 5.63 -3.16
CA LYS A 93 9.10 5.89 -2.95
C LYS A 93 9.32 7.27 -2.35
N LYS A 94 8.73 8.31 -2.94
CA LYS A 94 8.90 9.69 -2.50
C LYS A 94 8.35 9.91 -1.09
N LEU A 95 7.16 9.38 -0.78
CA LEU A 95 6.56 9.45 0.56
C LEU A 95 7.41 8.71 1.61
N THR A 96 7.91 7.52 1.28
CA THR A 96 8.80 6.76 2.18
C THR A 96 10.10 7.51 2.46
N MET A 97 10.71 8.12 1.45
CA MET A 97 11.93 8.92 1.62
C MET A 97 11.68 10.17 2.48
N MET A 98 10.52 10.82 2.33
CA MET A 98 10.13 11.94 3.20
C MET A 98 9.92 11.50 4.64
N MET A 99 9.31 10.33 4.86
CA MET A 99 9.16 9.72 6.19
C MET A 99 10.52 9.40 6.82
N ALA A 100 11.51 8.97 6.03
CA ALA A 100 12.86 8.65 6.50
C ALA A 100 13.65 9.86 6.99
N GLY A 101 13.31 11.06 6.52
CA GLY A 101 13.91 12.33 6.93
C GLY A 101 13.45 12.83 8.32
N ARG A 102 12.81 11.98 9.13
CA ARG A 102 12.40 12.32 10.50
C ARG A 102 13.61 12.48 11.42
N GLU A 103 13.54 13.42 12.33
CA GLU A 103 14.63 13.70 13.27
C GLU A 103 14.58 12.82 14.51
N GLU A 104 13.37 12.37 14.91
CA GLU A 104 13.15 11.59 16.12
C GLU A 104 12.27 10.37 15.90
N GLY A 105 12.55 9.33 16.65
CA GLY A 105 11.79 8.08 16.71
C GLY A 105 11.92 7.23 15.46
N VAL A 106 11.30 6.06 15.48
CA VAL A 106 11.25 5.12 14.36
C VAL A 106 9.83 5.06 13.82
N GLY A 107 9.65 5.47 12.58
CA GLY A 107 8.37 5.38 11.88
C GLY A 107 8.12 3.99 11.30
N ALA A 108 6.91 3.78 10.79
CA ALA A 108 6.53 2.55 10.12
C ALA A 108 5.92 2.81 8.74
N VAL A 109 6.34 2.07 7.73
CA VAL A 109 5.77 2.11 6.39
C VAL A 109 5.26 0.71 6.02
N VAL A 110 4.03 0.66 5.52
CA VAL A 110 3.47 -0.56 4.91
C VAL A 110 3.07 -0.26 3.46
N ASN A 111 3.68 -0.98 2.52
CA ASN A 111 3.34 -0.91 1.11
C ASN A 111 2.31 -1.99 0.77
N VAL A 112 1.24 -1.63 0.05
CA VAL A 112 0.27 -2.59 -0.47
C VAL A 112 0.71 -3.01 -1.88
N LEU A 113 1.18 -4.25 -1.97
CA LEU A 113 1.60 -4.91 -3.20
C LEU A 113 0.42 -5.59 -3.90
N ASP A 114 0.73 -6.71 -4.53
CA ASP A 114 -0.19 -7.64 -5.17
C ASP A 114 0.43 -9.03 -5.09
N ALA A 115 -0.35 -10.06 -4.78
CA ALA A 115 0.15 -11.43 -4.66
C ALA A 115 0.80 -11.92 -5.97
N ALA A 116 0.24 -11.55 -7.13
CA ALA A 116 0.81 -11.88 -8.44
C ALA A 116 2.19 -11.25 -8.68
N ALA A 117 2.53 -10.15 -8.00
CA ALA A 117 3.85 -9.55 -8.06
C ALA A 117 4.83 -10.14 -7.04
N TRP A 118 4.35 -10.92 -6.09
CA TRP A 118 5.14 -11.55 -5.04
C TRP A 118 5.76 -12.88 -5.49
N ALA A 119 5.00 -13.74 -6.16
CA ALA A 119 5.47 -15.02 -6.65
C ALA A 119 6.65 -14.83 -7.63
N ARG A 120 7.78 -15.48 -7.34
CA ARG A 120 9.07 -15.25 -8.03
C ARG A 120 9.04 -15.58 -9.52
N ASP A 121 8.21 -16.55 -9.90
CA ASP A 121 8.14 -17.12 -11.26
C ASP A 121 6.71 -17.19 -11.80
N SER A 122 5.75 -16.54 -11.15
CA SER A 122 4.38 -16.58 -11.65
C SER A 122 4.34 -15.84 -12.99
N ARG A 123 4.46 -16.61 -14.04
CA ARG A 123 3.86 -16.30 -15.34
C ARG A 123 2.34 -16.44 -15.17
N ASP A 124 1.79 -15.74 -14.17
CA ASP A 124 0.34 -15.65 -14.05
C ASP A 124 -0.16 -14.84 -15.24
N SER A 125 -0.31 -15.57 -16.35
CA SER A 125 -0.86 -15.07 -17.60
C SER A 125 -2.25 -14.44 -17.41
N ARG A 126 -2.94 -14.73 -16.29
CA ARG A 126 -4.26 -14.19 -15.96
C ARG A 126 -4.15 -12.79 -15.36
N ALA A 127 -3.29 -12.58 -14.36
CA ALA A 127 -3.05 -11.25 -13.81
C ALA A 127 -2.45 -10.31 -14.85
N GLU A 128 -1.54 -10.84 -15.71
CA GLU A 128 -0.99 -10.07 -16.84
C GLU A 128 -2.04 -9.75 -17.92
N SER A 129 -3.04 -10.62 -18.12
CA SER A 129 -4.09 -10.38 -19.13
C SER A 129 -5.17 -9.40 -18.70
N GLN A 130 -5.35 -9.18 -17.38
CA GLN A 130 -6.40 -8.32 -16.83
C GLN A 130 -5.88 -6.94 -16.44
N ALA A 131 -4.61 -6.83 -16.03
CA ALA A 131 -4.00 -5.58 -15.64
C ALA A 131 -3.50 -4.79 -16.86
N ALA A 132 -3.51 -3.47 -16.76
CA ALA A 132 -2.87 -2.63 -17.78
C ALA A 132 -1.35 -2.89 -17.83
N PRO A 133 -0.74 -2.70 -19.01
CA PRO A 133 0.71 -2.81 -19.17
C PRO A 133 1.46 -1.97 -18.13
N GLY A 134 2.45 -2.56 -17.46
CA GLY A 134 3.26 -1.92 -16.43
C GLY A 134 2.69 -2.02 -15.00
N TYR A 135 1.47 -2.53 -14.79
CA TYR A 135 0.92 -2.69 -13.44
C TYR A 135 1.77 -3.65 -12.61
N LEU A 136 1.94 -4.89 -13.05
CA LEU A 136 2.74 -5.88 -12.32
C LEU A 136 4.20 -5.44 -12.17
N ASP A 137 4.77 -4.81 -13.19
CA ASP A 137 6.13 -4.26 -13.09
C ASP A 137 6.23 -3.19 -12.02
N SER A 138 5.22 -2.32 -11.89
CA SER A 138 5.17 -1.32 -10.82
C SER A 138 5.10 -1.95 -9.43
N LYS A 139 4.34 -3.05 -9.27
CA LYS A 139 4.22 -3.78 -8.01
C LYS A 139 5.48 -4.60 -7.68
N ARG A 140 6.12 -5.23 -8.67
CA ARG A 140 7.44 -5.89 -8.52
C ARG A 140 8.50 -4.87 -8.11
N ALA A 141 8.56 -3.73 -8.77
CA ALA A 141 9.50 -2.66 -8.40
C ALA A 141 9.22 -2.07 -7.00
N LEU A 142 7.96 -1.98 -6.57
CA LEU A 142 7.61 -1.56 -5.21
C LEU A 142 7.99 -2.63 -4.18
N ARG A 143 7.89 -3.93 -4.52
CA ARG A 143 8.41 -5.04 -3.70
C ARG A 143 9.92 -4.88 -3.46
N ASP A 144 10.68 -4.71 -4.53
CA ASP A 144 12.14 -4.58 -4.45
C ASP A 144 12.55 -3.31 -3.69
N PHE A 145 11.82 -2.21 -3.88
CA PHE A 145 11.98 -1.00 -3.09
C PHE A 145 11.66 -1.21 -1.61
N THR A 146 10.64 -1.99 -1.27
CA THR A 146 10.31 -2.32 0.13
C THR A 146 11.51 -2.98 0.83
N LEU A 147 12.08 -3.99 0.20
CA LEU A 147 13.21 -4.74 0.77
C LEU A 147 14.48 -3.87 0.88
N SER A 148 14.80 -3.12 -0.16
CA SER A 148 15.97 -2.24 -0.15
C SER A 148 15.84 -1.08 0.83
N SER A 149 14.66 -0.46 0.93
CA SER A 149 14.42 0.64 1.86
C SER A 149 14.37 0.20 3.32
N ALA A 150 13.92 -1.01 3.61
CA ALA A 150 13.98 -1.59 4.95
C ALA A 150 15.41 -1.64 5.50
N ALA A 151 16.37 -2.01 4.66
CA ALA A 151 17.79 -1.99 5.02
C ALA A 151 18.38 -0.58 5.06
N THR A 152 18.04 0.25 4.06
CA THR A 152 18.61 1.60 3.92
C THR A 152 18.17 2.55 5.02
N PHE A 153 16.90 2.48 5.44
CA PHE A 153 16.30 3.41 6.41
C PHE A 153 16.12 2.82 7.81
N ALA A 154 16.78 1.71 8.13
CA ALA A 154 16.59 0.96 9.38
C ALA A 154 16.76 1.81 10.66
N ALA A 155 17.55 2.87 10.62
CA ALA A 155 17.73 3.78 11.74
C ALA A 155 16.48 4.64 12.05
N THR A 156 15.64 4.92 11.05
CA THR A 156 14.50 5.84 11.17
C THR A 156 13.17 5.24 10.77
N LEU A 157 13.17 4.15 9.98
CA LEU A 157 11.96 3.49 9.51
C LEU A 157 12.03 1.97 9.60
N ARG A 158 10.90 1.36 9.91
CA ARG A 158 10.58 -0.01 9.54
C ARG A 158 9.75 0.04 8.25
N VAL A 159 10.15 -0.71 7.26
CA VAL A 159 9.45 -0.77 5.96
C VAL A 159 9.07 -2.21 5.66
N ASN A 160 7.77 -2.47 5.54
CA ASN A 160 7.21 -3.77 5.27
C ASN A 160 6.15 -3.68 4.16
N ALA A 161 5.60 -4.80 3.76
CA ALA A 161 4.49 -4.83 2.81
C ALA A 161 3.48 -5.93 3.12
N VAL A 162 2.28 -5.77 2.59
CA VAL A 162 1.29 -6.83 2.41
C VAL A 162 1.12 -7.08 0.92
N ALA A 163 0.90 -8.34 0.53
CA ALA A 163 0.63 -8.75 -0.85
C ALA A 163 -0.77 -9.41 -0.90
N PRO A 164 -1.83 -8.62 -1.11
CA PRO A 164 -3.18 -9.15 -1.22
C PRO A 164 -3.35 -9.99 -2.49
N GLY A 165 -4.09 -11.09 -2.37
CA GLY A 165 -4.67 -11.82 -3.48
C GLY A 165 -6.00 -11.21 -3.94
N PRO A 166 -6.93 -12.01 -4.49
CA PRO A 166 -8.22 -11.54 -5.01
C PRO A 166 -9.20 -11.20 -3.89
N VAL A 167 -8.91 -10.13 -3.12
CA VAL A 167 -9.69 -9.69 -1.96
C VAL A 167 -11.07 -9.16 -2.38
N MET A 168 -11.11 -8.35 -3.43
CA MET A 168 -12.34 -7.69 -3.91
C MET A 168 -12.33 -7.73 -5.42
N ALA A 169 -13.44 -8.17 -6.02
CA ALA A 169 -13.58 -8.11 -7.47
C ALA A 169 -13.36 -6.67 -7.96
N PRO A 170 -12.64 -6.47 -9.09
CA PRO A 170 -12.57 -5.18 -9.75
C PRO A 170 -13.99 -4.70 -10.09
N THR A 171 -14.22 -3.38 -10.04
CA THR A 171 -15.55 -2.80 -10.30
C THR A 171 -15.98 -2.97 -11.75
N ASP A 172 -15.04 -3.15 -12.66
CA ASP A 172 -15.26 -3.06 -14.10
C ASP A 172 -14.86 -4.33 -14.89
N VAL A 173 -14.47 -5.40 -14.21
CA VAL A 173 -14.00 -6.64 -14.84
C VAL A 173 -14.57 -7.85 -14.11
N HIS A 174 -15.05 -8.86 -14.85
CA HIS A 174 -15.35 -10.18 -14.29
C HIS A 174 -14.03 -10.90 -13.95
N GLU A 175 -13.60 -10.77 -12.70
CA GLU A 175 -12.44 -11.48 -12.19
C GLU A 175 -12.82 -12.94 -11.91
N GLN A 176 -12.09 -13.87 -12.51
CA GLN A 176 -12.03 -15.23 -12.01
C GLN A 176 -10.94 -15.28 -10.94
N ALA A 177 -11.34 -15.42 -9.68
CA ALA A 177 -10.39 -15.74 -8.63
C ALA A 177 -9.63 -17.02 -9.05
N GLY A 178 -8.31 -16.99 -9.06
CA GLY A 178 -7.49 -18.17 -9.29
C GLY A 178 -7.76 -19.25 -8.21
N GLU A 179 -7.18 -20.43 -8.39
CA GLU A 179 -7.20 -21.47 -7.37
C GLU A 179 -6.54 -20.99 -6.08
N MET A 180 -7.11 -21.31 -4.93
CA MET A 180 -6.62 -20.97 -3.59
C MET A 180 -6.54 -22.23 -2.75
N LEU A 181 -5.58 -22.30 -1.82
CA LEU A 181 -5.46 -23.46 -0.92
C LEU A 181 -6.49 -23.44 0.20
N LEU A 182 -6.91 -22.28 0.65
CA LEU A 182 -7.95 -22.15 1.66
C LEU A 182 -9.32 -22.02 1.01
N ASP A 183 -10.35 -22.61 1.64
CA ASP A 183 -11.73 -22.64 1.14
C ASP A 183 -12.46 -21.28 1.20
N ARG A 184 -11.73 -20.21 1.45
CA ARG A 184 -12.31 -18.86 1.46
C ARG A 184 -11.40 -17.83 0.79
N ARG A 185 -12.01 -16.93 0.08
CA ARG A 185 -11.34 -15.73 -0.46
C ARG A 185 -10.89 -14.85 0.71
N PRO A 186 -9.67 -14.24 0.65
CA PRO A 186 -9.27 -13.25 1.63
C PRO A 186 -10.19 -12.03 1.56
N THR A 187 -10.42 -11.40 2.69
CA THR A 187 -11.26 -10.21 2.82
C THR A 187 -10.42 -8.95 2.99
N ALA A 188 -11.03 -7.78 2.80
CA ALA A 188 -10.37 -6.51 3.09
C ALA A 188 -9.95 -6.40 4.57
N GLU A 189 -10.71 -7.02 5.48
CA GLU A 189 -10.39 -7.05 6.91
C GLU A 189 -9.17 -7.93 7.22
N ASP A 190 -8.99 -9.05 6.51
CA ASP A 190 -7.78 -9.88 6.65
C ASP A 190 -6.52 -9.06 6.28
N VAL A 191 -6.59 -8.28 5.20
CA VAL A 191 -5.48 -7.40 4.81
C VAL A 191 -5.30 -6.26 5.80
N ALA A 192 -6.37 -5.64 6.29
CA ALA A 192 -6.30 -4.57 7.29
C ALA A 192 -5.68 -5.07 8.60
N ALA A 193 -5.97 -6.32 9.01
CA ALA A 193 -5.36 -6.95 10.17
C ALA A 193 -3.84 -7.15 9.99
N ALA A 194 -3.40 -7.60 8.81
CA ALA A 194 -1.98 -7.75 8.50
C ALA A 194 -1.25 -6.39 8.47
N VAL A 195 -1.87 -5.35 7.93
CA VAL A 195 -1.34 -3.98 7.95
C VAL A 195 -1.19 -3.49 9.39
N SER A 196 -2.23 -3.64 10.22
CA SER A 196 -2.21 -3.24 11.63
C SER A 196 -1.09 -3.95 12.39
N TYR A 197 -0.94 -5.27 12.22
CA TYR A 197 0.16 -6.03 12.79
C TYR A 197 1.52 -5.44 12.41
N LEU A 198 1.78 -5.20 11.13
CA LEU A 198 3.05 -4.66 10.65
C LEU A 198 3.34 -3.25 11.17
N LEU A 199 2.32 -2.42 11.34
CA LEU A 199 2.47 -1.09 11.93
C LEU A 199 2.86 -1.16 13.42
N GLY A 200 2.34 -2.17 14.15
CA GLY A 200 2.59 -2.37 15.59
C GLY A 200 3.86 -3.16 15.92
N ALA A 201 4.34 -4.02 15.02
CA ALA A 201 5.42 -4.99 15.25
C ALA A 201 6.81 -4.31 15.25
N ALA A 202 7.28 -3.86 16.38
CA ALA A 202 8.49 -3.04 16.54
C ALA A 202 9.79 -3.72 16.06
N ALA A 203 9.87 -5.04 16.06
CA ALA A 203 11.05 -5.81 15.65
C ALA A 203 10.94 -6.38 14.21
N VAL A 204 9.93 -5.93 13.42
CA VAL A 204 9.68 -6.46 12.07
C VAL A 204 9.94 -5.38 11.02
N THR A 205 10.89 -5.64 10.12
CA THR A 205 11.21 -4.82 8.96
C THR A 205 11.68 -5.71 7.79
N GLY A 206 11.41 -5.30 6.55
CA GLY A 206 11.79 -6.06 5.35
C GLY A 206 10.92 -7.31 5.11
N VAL A 207 9.74 -7.39 5.72
CA VAL A 207 8.81 -8.53 5.56
C VAL A 207 7.71 -8.18 4.58
N ILE A 208 7.33 -9.16 3.77
CA ILE A 208 6.15 -9.11 2.91
C ILE A 208 5.22 -10.24 3.36
N ILE A 209 4.00 -9.90 3.75
CA ILE A 209 2.98 -10.87 4.16
C ILE A 209 2.00 -11.09 3.01
N PRO A 210 1.98 -12.28 2.38
CA PRO A 210 0.92 -12.64 1.45
C PRO A 210 -0.40 -12.78 2.20
N VAL A 211 -1.47 -12.18 1.68
CA VAL A 211 -2.83 -12.31 2.21
C VAL A 211 -3.72 -12.73 1.03
N ASP A 212 -3.55 -13.97 0.58
CA ASP A 212 -4.04 -14.48 -0.69
C ASP A 212 -4.66 -15.89 -0.60
N ALA A 213 -4.93 -16.35 0.62
CA ALA A 213 -5.45 -17.71 0.89
C ALA A 213 -4.54 -18.84 0.33
N GLY A 214 -3.24 -18.60 0.23
CA GLY A 214 -2.26 -19.54 -0.28
C GLY A 214 -2.20 -19.61 -1.81
N GLN A 215 -2.81 -18.68 -2.52
CA GLN A 215 -2.79 -18.65 -3.99
C GLN A 215 -1.38 -18.70 -4.57
N HIS A 216 -0.44 -17.96 -3.99
CA HIS A 216 0.96 -17.92 -4.44
C HIS A 216 1.71 -19.27 -4.33
N LEU A 217 1.12 -20.27 -3.67
CA LEU A 217 1.68 -21.62 -3.51
C LEU A 217 1.06 -22.64 -4.48
N VAL A 218 -0.04 -22.30 -5.15
CA VAL A 218 -0.75 -23.21 -6.08
C VAL A 218 -0.04 -23.28 -7.41
N GLU A 219 0.71 -22.26 -7.76
CA GLU A 219 1.43 -22.17 -9.03
C GLU A 219 2.82 -22.79 -8.89
N GLY A 220 2.91 -24.03 -9.33
CA GLY A 220 4.13 -24.80 -9.56
C GLY A 220 4.35 -24.99 -11.06
#